data_ba318c3b77d60c270262db0302cf08ca
#
_entry.id   ba318c3b77d60c270262db0302cf08ca
#
_cell.length_a   1.000
_cell.length_b   1.000
_cell.length_c   1.000
_cell.angle_alpha   90.00
_cell.angle_beta   90.00
_cell.angle_gamma   90.00
#
_symmetry.space_group_name_H-M   'P 1'
#
loop_
_entity.id
_entity.type
_entity.pdbx_description
1 polymer ?
#
loop_
_entity_poly.entity_id
_entity_poly.type
_entity_poly.pdbx_seq_one_letter_code
_entity_poly.pdbx_strand_id
1 'polypeptide(L)'
;MDKLKVKGFAVGRRIVKKLLYKHHFKKRKIQRRRTIKVVENRNEQFEKIAQLRQEYMQTDNPIVSIDAKKRELIGSLYRAGEVYSKEEIASYDHDFPHLATGVAIPHGIFDLKKNTAHINLGTSHETSEFACDSLKKWLIEKGQIDYPNLPYRLTTVII
;
A
#
# COMPACT_ATOMS: atom_id res chain seq x y z
N MET A 1 21.42 28.14 -1.92
CA MET A 1 22.65 28.85 -2.37
C MET A 1 22.50 30.36 -2.15
N ASP A 2 21.37 30.92 -2.45
CA ASP A 2 21.15 32.38 -2.37
C ASP A 2 21.28 32.94 -0.96
N LYS A 3 20.83 32.22 0.06
CA LYS A 3 20.99 32.59 1.46
C LYS A 3 22.47 32.72 1.92
N LEU A 4 23.38 31.99 1.28
CA LEU A 4 24.82 32.08 1.57
C LEU A 4 25.44 33.28 0.86
N LYS A 5 25.00 33.58 -0.36
CA LYS A 5 25.42 34.77 -1.09
C LYS A 5 25.01 36.06 -0.38
N VAL A 6 23.78 36.11 0.14
CA VAL A 6 23.28 37.26 0.95
C VAL A 6 24.13 37.46 2.20
N LYS A 7 24.70 36.38 2.76
CA LYS A 7 25.64 36.46 3.91
C LYS A 7 27.10 36.67 3.51
N GLY A 8 27.38 36.99 2.23
CA GLY A 8 28.73 37.29 1.73
C GLY A 8 29.56 36.03 1.38
N PHE A 9 29.00 34.82 1.39
CA PHE A 9 29.76 33.62 1.06
C PHE A 9 29.56 33.21 -0.38
N ALA A 10 30.56 33.38 -1.24
CA ALA A 10 30.58 32.92 -2.61
C ALA A 10 31.09 31.49 -2.71
N VAL A 11 30.23 30.50 -2.38
CA VAL A 11 30.61 29.08 -2.37
C VAL A 11 29.77 28.26 -3.36
N GLY A 12 30.41 27.33 -4.03
CA GLY A 12 29.76 26.40 -4.96
C GLY A 12 29.04 25.24 -4.25
N ARG A 13 28.05 24.64 -4.93
CA ARG A 13 27.26 23.50 -4.42
C ARG A 13 28.12 22.32 -3.95
N ARG A 14 29.26 22.05 -4.64
CA ARG A 14 30.20 20.98 -4.27
C ARG A 14 30.82 21.22 -2.89
N ILE A 15 31.23 22.46 -2.60
CA ILE A 15 31.85 22.83 -1.33
C ILE A 15 30.85 22.70 -0.19
N VAL A 16 29.63 23.22 -0.38
CA VAL A 16 28.53 23.07 0.61
C VAL A 16 28.26 21.60 0.90
N LYS A 17 28.18 20.75 -0.12
CA LYS A 17 27.96 19.30 0.04
C LYS A 17 29.12 18.66 0.82
N LYS A 18 30.38 19.00 0.50
CA LYS A 18 31.56 18.48 1.19
C LYS A 18 31.57 18.88 2.68
N LEU A 19 31.24 20.13 2.96
CA LEU A 19 31.12 20.63 4.34
C LEU A 19 30.03 19.93 5.14
N LEU A 20 28.84 19.74 4.53
CA LEU A 20 27.75 18.99 5.17
C LEU A 20 28.19 17.58 5.56
N TYR A 21 28.87 16.86 4.65
CA TYR A 21 29.39 15.52 4.95
C TYR A 21 30.47 15.55 6.02
N LYS A 22 31.38 16.54 5.99
CA LYS A 22 32.42 16.71 7.01
C LYS A 22 31.82 16.90 8.41
N HIS A 23 30.67 17.56 8.49
CA HIS A 23 29.94 17.79 9.75
C HIS A 23 28.84 16.72 9.99
N HIS A 24 28.96 15.53 9.39
CA HIS A 24 28.08 14.38 9.58
C HIS A 24 26.61 14.58 9.17
N PHE A 25 26.30 15.62 8.39
CA PHE A 25 24.98 15.78 7.80
C PHE A 25 24.80 14.82 6.62
N LYS A 26 23.78 13.99 6.67
CA LYS A 26 23.42 13.04 5.59
C LYS A 26 21.99 13.31 5.11
N LYS A 27 21.75 13.09 3.82
CA LYS A 27 20.38 13.06 3.32
C LYS A 27 19.63 11.89 3.96
N ARG A 28 18.49 12.18 4.58
CA ARG A 28 17.63 11.17 5.19
C ARG A 28 16.21 11.36 4.69
N LYS A 29 15.52 10.25 4.42
CA LYS A 29 14.07 10.30 4.22
C LYS A 29 13.40 10.62 5.56
N ILE A 30 12.42 11.52 5.52
CA ILE A 30 11.57 11.80 6.68
C ILE A 30 10.74 10.53 6.94
N GLN A 31 10.86 10.00 8.14
CA GLN A 31 10.12 8.80 8.54
C GLN A 31 8.81 9.21 9.20
N ARG A 32 7.70 8.65 8.72
CA ARG A 32 6.36 8.84 9.28
C ARG A 32 6.19 7.99 10.55
N ARG A 33 6.89 8.35 11.62
CA ARG A 33 6.85 7.58 12.89
C ARG A 33 5.92 8.16 13.95
N ARG A 34 5.50 9.42 13.79
CA ARG A 34 4.61 10.08 14.76
C ARG A 34 3.18 9.97 14.30
N THR A 35 2.32 9.35 15.10
CA THR A 35 0.87 9.36 14.91
C THR A 35 0.29 10.51 15.72
N ILE A 36 -0.63 11.27 15.13
CA ILE A 36 -1.35 12.35 15.82
C ILE A 36 -2.28 11.76 16.89
N LYS A 37 -2.87 10.59 16.60
CA LYS A 37 -3.76 9.88 17.52
C LYS A 37 -2.95 8.90 18.36
N VAL A 38 -2.95 9.09 19.66
CA VAL A 38 -2.43 8.10 20.61
C VAL A 38 -3.46 6.98 20.69
N VAL A 39 -3.07 5.80 20.29
CA VAL A 39 -3.86 4.58 20.44
C VAL A 39 -3.32 3.86 21.66
N GLU A 40 -4.17 3.71 22.68
CA GLU A 40 -3.84 2.93 23.86
C GLU A 40 -3.52 1.48 23.47
N ASN A 41 -2.57 0.89 24.18
CA ASN A 41 -2.15 -0.52 24.00
C ASN A 41 -1.69 -0.88 22.58
N ARG A 42 -1.22 0.11 21.80
CA ARG A 42 -0.76 -0.13 20.42
C ARG A 42 0.38 -1.13 20.37
N ASN A 43 1.36 -1.02 21.26
CA ASN A 43 2.49 -1.93 21.29
C ASN A 43 2.06 -3.36 21.63
N GLU A 44 1.18 -3.53 22.61
CA GLU A 44 0.61 -4.82 22.99
C GLU A 44 -0.17 -5.47 21.83
N GLN A 45 -0.90 -4.68 21.03
CA GLN A 45 -1.56 -5.18 19.82
C GLN A 45 -0.55 -5.71 18.80
N PHE A 46 0.56 -4.99 18.56
CA PHE A 46 1.59 -5.45 17.65
C PHE A 46 2.35 -6.68 18.17
N GLU A 47 2.60 -6.76 19.46
CA GLU A 47 3.20 -7.94 20.10
C GLU A 47 2.29 -9.15 19.95
N LYS A 48 0.98 -8.99 20.19
CA LYS A 48 -0.01 -10.06 20.00
C LYS A 48 -0.09 -10.54 18.55
N ILE A 49 -0.09 -9.60 17.60
CA ILE A 49 -0.07 -9.92 16.17
C ILE A 49 1.22 -10.69 15.82
N ALA A 50 2.37 -10.26 16.32
CA ALA A 50 3.64 -10.91 16.08
C ALA A 50 3.67 -12.35 16.65
N GLN A 51 3.15 -12.54 17.86
CA GLN A 51 3.01 -13.85 18.48
C GLN A 51 2.09 -14.77 17.66
N LEU A 52 0.89 -14.32 17.32
CA LEU A 52 -0.05 -15.10 16.51
C LEU A 52 0.55 -15.46 15.15
N ARG A 53 1.24 -14.51 14.50
CA ARG A 53 1.95 -14.79 13.25
C ARG A 53 2.98 -15.91 13.42
N GLN A 54 3.75 -15.88 14.49
CA GLN A 54 4.76 -16.93 14.75
C GLN A 54 4.11 -18.29 14.99
N GLU A 55 3.03 -18.33 15.76
CA GLU A 55 2.27 -19.56 16.03
C GLU A 55 1.70 -20.14 14.73
N TYR A 56 0.99 -19.31 13.95
CA TYR A 56 0.36 -19.77 12.70
C TYR A 56 1.35 -20.11 11.59
N MET A 57 2.55 -19.53 11.60
CA MET A 57 3.61 -19.93 10.65
C MET A 57 4.02 -21.39 10.78
N GLN A 58 3.82 -22.00 11.95
CA GLN A 58 4.15 -23.40 12.22
C GLN A 58 2.97 -24.37 11.97
N THR A 59 1.80 -23.85 11.65
CA THR A 59 0.61 -24.65 11.32
C THR A 59 0.42 -24.76 9.81
N ASP A 60 -0.47 -25.63 9.34
CA ASP A 60 -0.86 -25.68 7.92
C ASP A 60 -1.92 -24.64 7.55
N ASN A 61 -2.29 -23.75 8.44
CA ASN A 61 -3.29 -22.71 8.19
C ASN A 61 -2.67 -21.49 7.47
N PRO A 62 -3.41 -20.82 6.57
CA PRO A 62 -2.94 -19.61 5.91
C PRO A 62 -2.86 -18.43 6.89
N ILE A 63 -1.96 -17.51 6.58
CA ILE A 63 -1.91 -16.19 7.20
C ILE A 63 -2.11 -15.18 6.08
N VAL A 64 -3.24 -14.49 6.08
CA VAL A 64 -3.56 -13.53 5.04
C VAL A 64 -3.61 -12.10 5.59
N SER A 65 -3.02 -11.20 4.84
CA SER A 65 -3.18 -9.76 5.03
C SER A 65 -4.16 -9.23 4.00
N ILE A 66 -5.15 -8.47 4.45
CA ILE A 66 -6.21 -7.93 3.61
C ILE A 66 -6.14 -6.41 3.65
N ASP A 67 -6.13 -5.79 2.48
CA ASP A 67 -6.14 -4.33 2.37
C ASP A 67 -6.91 -3.90 1.12
N ALA A 68 -7.63 -2.80 1.23
CA ALA A 68 -8.32 -2.18 0.13
C ALA A 68 -7.61 -0.89 -0.29
N LYS A 69 -7.26 -0.79 -1.56
CA LYS A 69 -6.76 0.45 -2.11
C LYS A 69 -7.90 1.46 -2.27
N LYS A 70 -7.63 2.73 -2.03
CA LYS A 70 -8.55 3.81 -2.33
C LYS A 70 -9.08 3.66 -3.77
N ARG A 71 -10.37 3.87 -3.93
CA ARG A 71 -11.06 3.83 -5.24
C ARG A 71 -10.34 4.66 -6.29
N GLU A 72 -10.19 4.09 -7.47
CA GLU A 72 -9.65 4.73 -8.65
C GLU A 72 -10.78 5.07 -9.62
N LEU A 73 -10.82 6.30 -10.10
CA LEU A 73 -11.77 6.71 -11.12
C LEU A 73 -11.31 6.19 -12.50
N ILE A 74 -12.25 5.64 -13.26
CA ILE A 74 -12.04 5.18 -14.64
C ILE A 74 -12.60 6.22 -15.60
N GLY A 75 -11.86 6.54 -16.67
CA GLY A 75 -12.25 7.52 -17.67
C GLY A 75 -11.04 8.16 -18.34
N SER A 76 -11.27 9.17 -19.15
CA SER A 76 -10.21 9.97 -19.80
C SER A 76 -9.51 10.91 -18.82
N LEU A 77 -9.02 10.35 -17.71
CA LEU A 77 -8.37 11.08 -16.63
C LEU A 77 -6.87 10.91 -16.72
N TYR A 78 -6.12 11.96 -16.39
CA TYR A 78 -4.66 11.90 -16.42
C TYR A 78 -4.11 10.88 -15.44
N ARG A 79 -3.21 10.05 -15.94
CA ARG A 79 -2.39 9.14 -15.11
C ARG A 79 -0.94 9.32 -15.51
N ALA A 80 -0.06 9.43 -14.50
CA ALA A 80 1.36 9.54 -14.73
C ALA A 80 1.89 8.25 -15.40
N GLY A 81 2.60 8.40 -16.51
CA GLY A 81 3.15 7.29 -17.27
C GLY A 81 3.25 7.65 -18.75
N GLU A 82 3.70 6.68 -19.53
CA GLU A 82 3.82 6.79 -20.98
C GLU A 82 3.05 5.63 -21.63
N VAL A 83 2.44 5.91 -22.79
CA VAL A 83 1.68 4.92 -23.56
C VAL A 83 2.11 4.97 -25.02
N TYR A 84 2.21 3.81 -25.67
CA TYR A 84 2.43 3.74 -27.11
C TYR A 84 1.12 3.98 -27.85
N SER A 85 1.04 5.05 -28.61
CA SER A 85 -0.12 5.37 -29.45
C SER A 85 0.34 5.95 -30.79
N LYS A 86 -0.52 5.90 -31.81
CA LYS A 86 -0.26 6.53 -33.10
C LYS A 86 -0.60 8.02 -33.11
N GLU A 87 -1.47 8.44 -32.23
CA GLU A 87 -1.99 9.81 -32.12
C GLU A 87 -1.86 10.31 -30.69
N GLU A 88 -1.90 11.61 -30.49
CA GLU A 88 -1.91 12.21 -29.17
C GLU A 88 -3.16 11.77 -28.39
N ILE A 89 -2.96 11.34 -27.15
CA ILE A 89 -4.05 11.00 -26.24
C ILE A 89 -4.24 12.17 -25.28
N ALA A 90 -5.36 12.86 -25.44
CA ALA A 90 -5.75 13.93 -24.52
C ALA A 90 -6.50 13.34 -23.32
N SER A 91 -6.21 13.85 -22.14
CA SER A 91 -6.92 13.54 -20.90
C SER A 91 -7.25 14.83 -20.15
N TYR A 92 -8.21 14.74 -19.23
CA TYR A 92 -8.47 15.85 -18.32
C TYR A 92 -7.31 16.04 -17.35
N ASP A 93 -6.97 17.31 -17.06
CA ASP A 93 -5.89 17.71 -16.17
C ASP A 93 -6.17 17.39 -14.69
N HIS A 94 -7.45 17.23 -14.32
CA HIS A 94 -7.91 16.92 -12.97
C HIS A 94 -8.88 15.73 -12.96
N ASP A 95 -8.89 15.03 -11.82
CA ASP A 95 -9.81 13.91 -11.56
C ASP A 95 -11.20 14.45 -11.18
N PHE A 96 -12.00 14.80 -12.16
CA PHE A 96 -13.39 15.21 -11.95
C PHE A 96 -14.29 13.97 -11.82
N PRO A 97 -14.86 13.69 -10.63
CA PRO A 97 -15.66 12.48 -10.43
C PRO A 97 -16.88 12.37 -11.38
N HIS A 98 -17.46 13.50 -11.78
CA HIS A 98 -18.61 13.53 -12.69
C HIS A 98 -18.26 13.20 -14.14
N LEU A 99 -16.98 13.23 -14.52
CA LEU A 99 -16.48 12.83 -15.83
C LEU A 99 -15.97 11.38 -15.85
N ALA A 100 -15.96 10.72 -14.70
CA ALA A 100 -15.60 9.33 -14.63
C ALA A 100 -16.68 8.44 -15.25
N THR A 101 -16.26 7.45 -16.03
CA THR A 101 -17.14 6.44 -16.62
C THR A 101 -17.39 5.26 -15.69
N GLY A 102 -16.60 5.17 -14.62
CA GLY A 102 -16.71 4.10 -13.63
C GLY A 102 -15.72 4.27 -12.48
N VAL A 103 -15.74 3.29 -11.60
CA VAL A 103 -14.86 3.22 -10.42
C VAL A 103 -14.27 1.83 -10.33
N ALA A 104 -13.00 1.73 -9.97
CA ALA A 104 -12.35 0.47 -9.60
C ALA A 104 -11.91 0.55 -8.14
N ILE A 105 -12.24 -0.49 -7.37
CA ILE A 105 -11.84 -0.63 -5.97
C ILE A 105 -11.01 -1.92 -5.86
N PRO A 106 -9.68 -1.82 -5.90
CA PRO A 106 -8.82 -2.97 -5.72
C PRO A 106 -8.83 -3.43 -4.26
N HIS A 107 -9.17 -4.69 -4.06
CA HIS A 107 -9.11 -5.36 -2.76
C HIS A 107 -8.05 -6.46 -2.83
N GLY A 108 -6.97 -6.27 -2.10
CA GLY A 108 -5.82 -7.17 -2.08
C GLY A 108 -5.89 -8.16 -0.93
N ILE A 109 -5.62 -9.42 -1.22
CA ILE A 109 -5.43 -10.48 -0.23
C ILE A 109 -4.03 -11.04 -0.46
N PHE A 110 -3.16 -10.89 0.52
CA PHE A 110 -1.78 -11.34 0.46
C PHE A 110 -1.57 -12.51 1.41
N ASP A 111 -1.19 -13.65 0.86
CA ASP A 111 -0.79 -14.81 1.64
C ASP A 111 0.68 -14.67 2.05
N LEU A 112 0.91 -14.53 3.35
CA LEU A 112 2.24 -14.32 3.92
C LEU A 112 3.11 -15.58 3.86
N LYS A 113 2.50 -16.78 3.87
CA LYS A 113 3.24 -18.05 3.82
C LYS A 113 3.69 -18.41 2.42
N LYS A 114 2.79 -18.28 1.46
CA LYS A 114 3.05 -18.58 0.06
C LYS A 114 3.72 -17.41 -0.67
N ASN A 115 3.74 -16.22 -0.06
CA ASN A 115 4.23 -14.99 -0.67
C ASN A 115 3.53 -14.70 -2.00
N THR A 116 2.21 -14.87 -2.02
CA THR A 116 1.37 -14.66 -3.21
C THR A 116 0.27 -13.66 -2.91
N ALA A 117 -0.11 -12.90 -3.93
CA ALA A 117 -1.20 -11.94 -3.84
C ALA A 117 -2.35 -12.32 -4.77
N HIS A 118 -3.56 -12.07 -4.30
CA HIS A 118 -4.79 -12.15 -5.06
C HIS A 118 -5.48 -10.80 -5.01
N ILE A 119 -5.90 -10.28 -6.17
CA ILE A 119 -6.57 -8.98 -6.25
C ILE A 119 -7.96 -9.19 -6.83
N ASN A 120 -8.96 -8.74 -6.09
CA ASN A 120 -10.34 -8.66 -6.56
C ASN A 120 -10.70 -7.19 -6.83
N LEU A 121 -11.33 -6.92 -7.97
CA LEU A 121 -11.76 -5.57 -8.35
C LEU A 121 -13.26 -5.42 -8.16
N GLY A 122 -13.64 -4.49 -7.29
CA GLY A 122 -15.01 -4.00 -7.17
C GLY A 122 -15.26 -2.80 -8.08
N THR A 123 -16.52 -2.61 -8.48
CA THR A 123 -16.94 -1.53 -9.38
C THR A 123 -17.96 -0.58 -8.75
N SER A 124 -18.33 -0.80 -7.48
CA SER A 124 -19.35 0.02 -6.81
C SER A 124 -18.85 0.67 -5.53
N HIS A 125 -18.92 -0.01 -4.40
CA HIS A 125 -18.57 0.50 -3.09
C HIS A 125 -17.74 -0.52 -2.31
N GLU A 126 -16.89 -0.02 -1.42
CA GLU A 126 -16.17 -0.82 -0.46
C GLU A 126 -17.10 -1.12 0.73
N THR A 127 -17.72 -2.31 0.70
CA THR A 127 -18.60 -2.78 1.77
C THR A 127 -18.01 -4.02 2.44
N SER A 128 -18.52 -4.35 3.63
CA SER A 128 -18.14 -5.58 4.34
C SER A 128 -18.48 -6.82 3.52
N GLU A 129 -19.60 -6.81 2.78
CA GLU A 129 -20.01 -7.89 1.86
C GLU A 129 -18.97 -8.07 0.75
N PHE A 130 -18.52 -6.98 0.12
CA PHE A 130 -17.47 -7.03 -0.90
C PHE A 130 -16.16 -7.62 -0.36
N ALA A 131 -15.77 -7.25 0.87
CA ALA A 131 -14.60 -7.82 1.52
C ALA A 131 -14.76 -9.33 1.78
N CYS A 132 -15.94 -9.76 2.26
CA CYS A 132 -16.28 -11.18 2.46
C CYS A 132 -16.28 -11.96 1.14
N ASP A 133 -16.88 -11.41 0.10
CA ASP A 133 -16.91 -12.03 -1.23
C ASP A 133 -15.51 -12.15 -1.83
N SER A 134 -14.67 -11.14 -1.65
CA SER A 134 -13.26 -11.19 -2.06
C SER A 134 -12.50 -12.30 -1.35
N LEU A 135 -12.69 -12.44 -0.04
CA LEU A 135 -12.07 -13.50 0.74
C LEU A 135 -12.59 -14.89 0.33
N LYS A 136 -13.90 -15.02 0.12
CA LYS A 136 -14.53 -16.25 -0.37
C LYS A 136 -13.98 -16.66 -1.74
N LYS A 137 -13.84 -15.71 -2.66
CA LYS A 137 -13.27 -15.94 -3.99
C LYS A 137 -11.82 -16.41 -3.89
N TRP A 138 -11.00 -15.73 -3.09
CA TRP A 138 -9.63 -16.17 -2.84
C TRP A 138 -9.58 -17.58 -2.25
N LEU A 139 -10.45 -17.91 -1.30
CA LEU A 139 -10.51 -19.21 -0.67
C LEU A 139 -10.79 -20.32 -1.70
N ILE A 140 -11.77 -20.12 -2.59
CA ILE A 140 -12.16 -21.09 -3.62
C ILE A 140 -11.06 -21.22 -4.67
N GLU A 141 -10.52 -20.12 -5.17
CA GLU A 141 -9.59 -20.11 -6.30
C GLU A 141 -8.15 -20.48 -5.92
N LYS A 142 -7.75 -20.22 -4.65
CA LYS A 142 -6.38 -20.41 -4.17
C LYS A 142 -6.30 -21.14 -2.84
N GLY A 143 -7.06 -20.70 -1.85
CA GLY A 143 -6.95 -21.18 -0.49
C GLY A 143 -7.18 -22.69 -0.36
N GLN A 144 -8.19 -23.25 -1.01
CA GLN A 144 -8.47 -24.68 -0.98
C GLN A 144 -7.41 -25.52 -1.71
N ILE A 145 -6.78 -24.95 -2.73
CA ILE A 145 -5.71 -25.61 -3.50
C ILE A 145 -4.42 -25.64 -2.68
N ASP A 146 -4.06 -24.47 -2.11
CA ASP A 146 -2.80 -24.29 -1.39
C ASP A 146 -2.83 -24.86 0.03
N TYR A 147 -4.03 -25.03 0.61
CA TYR A 147 -4.28 -25.50 1.99
C TYR A 147 -5.44 -26.50 1.99
N PRO A 148 -5.25 -27.74 1.50
CA PRO A 148 -6.33 -28.71 1.33
C PRO A 148 -6.95 -29.18 2.66
N ASN A 149 -6.26 -29.03 3.77
CA ASN A 149 -6.73 -29.41 5.10
C ASN A 149 -7.32 -28.23 5.88
N LEU A 150 -7.67 -27.14 5.23
CA LEU A 150 -8.29 -25.99 5.87
C LEU A 150 -9.58 -26.39 6.59
N PRO A 151 -9.70 -26.17 7.89
CA PRO A 151 -10.97 -26.38 8.59
C PRO A 151 -12.00 -25.38 8.04
N TYR A 152 -13.27 -25.77 7.96
CA TYR A 152 -14.38 -24.94 7.50
C TYR A 152 -14.57 -23.63 8.30
N ARG A 153 -13.87 -23.47 9.42
CA ARG A 153 -13.78 -22.25 10.21
C ARG A 153 -12.45 -21.55 9.91
N LEU A 154 -12.50 -20.55 9.08
CA LEU A 154 -11.40 -19.60 8.92
C LEU A 154 -11.18 -18.83 10.22
N THR A 155 -10.18 -19.21 11.00
CA THR A 155 -9.62 -18.31 12.00
C THR A 155 -8.59 -17.46 11.27
N THR A 156 -9.06 -16.37 10.67
CA THR A 156 -8.21 -15.46 9.90
C THR A 156 -7.67 -14.40 10.84
N VAL A 157 -6.35 -14.30 10.95
CA VAL A 157 -5.73 -13.12 11.54
C VAL A 157 -5.65 -12.07 10.42
N ILE A 158 -6.57 -11.11 10.45
CA ILE A 158 -6.52 -9.94 9.57
C ILE A 158 -5.52 -8.96 10.20
N ILE A 159 -4.45 -8.67 9.47
CA ILE A 159 -3.42 -7.71 9.87
C ILE A 159 -3.57 -6.46 9.01
#